data_f1ca64efb829f65e8ca6f4268833c9b6
#
_entry.id   f1ca64efb829f65e8ca6f4268833c9b6
#
_cell.length_a   1.000
_cell.length_b   1.000
_cell.length_c   1.000
_cell.angle_alpha   90.00
_cell.angle_beta   90.00
_cell.angle_gamma   90.00
#
_symmetry.space_group_name_H-M   'P 1'
#
loop_
_entity.id
_entity.type
_entity.pdbx_description
1 polymer ?
#
loop_
_entity_poly.entity_id
_entity_poly.type
_entity_poly.pdbx_seq_one_letter_code
_entity_poly.pdbx_strand_id
1 'polypeptide(L)'
;LLSFQGGIRVPAYAASKGGVAQLTKALANEWAGRNVHVNAIAPGYFSTTNTEALRGDAARNKSILERIPAGRWGEPEDMAGAAVFLASPASDYVNGEVLVVDGGWMAR
;
A
#
# COMPACT_ATOMS: atom_id res chain seq x y z
N LEU A 1 -0.27 -3.67 2.68
CA LEU A 1 0.44 -3.98 3.94
C LEU A 1 0.89 -5.42 4.05
N LEU A 2 0.18 -6.37 3.46
CA LEU A 2 0.56 -7.80 3.45
C LEU A 2 1.85 -8.08 2.66
N SER A 3 2.38 -7.10 1.92
CA SER A 3 3.73 -7.19 1.36
C SER A 3 4.82 -7.16 2.43
N PHE A 4 4.51 -6.64 3.62
CA PHE A 4 5.42 -6.49 4.75
C PHE A 4 5.04 -7.39 5.94
N GLN A 5 3.76 -7.71 6.09
CA GLN A 5 3.21 -8.47 7.21
C GLN A 5 2.51 -9.74 6.72
N GLY A 6 2.59 -10.81 7.50
CA GLY A 6 1.76 -11.99 7.29
C GLY A 6 0.29 -11.70 7.67
N GLY A 7 -0.63 -12.34 6.97
CA GLY A 7 -2.05 -12.27 7.25
C GLY A 7 -2.59 -13.63 7.70
N ILE A 8 -3.52 -13.61 8.64
CA ILE A 8 -4.19 -14.84 9.08
C ILE A 8 -5.15 -15.32 7.98
N ARG A 9 -5.06 -16.59 7.60
CA ARG A 9 -5.93 -17.25 6.61
C ARG A 9 -5.81 -16.73 5.17
N VAL A 10 -4.74 -15.99 4.85
CA VAL A 10 -4.52 -15.45 3.50
C VAL A 10 -3.08 -15.69 2.99
N PRO A 11 -2.52 -16.92 3.12
CA PRO A 11 -1.12 -17.16 2.76
C PRO A 11 -0.82 -16.91 1.28
N ALA A 12 -1.70 -17.34 0.38
CA ALA A 12 -1.52 -17.14 -1.06
C ALA A 12 -1.58 -15.65 -1.42
N TYR A 13 -2.49 -14.90 -0.82
CA TYR A 13 -2.59 -13.45 -1.02
C TYR A 13 -1.34 -12.73 -0.50
N ALA A 14 -0.90 -13.07 0.73
CA ALA A 14 0.31 -12.50 1.30
C ALA A 14 1.55 -12.81 0.45
N ALA A 15 1.68 -14.05 -0.05
CA ALA A 15 2.77 -14.45 -0.94
C ALA A 15 2.75 -13.66 -2.25
N SER A 16 1.57 -13.47 -2.87
CA SER A 16 1.43 -12.71 -4.11
C SER A 16 1.81 -11.24 -3.91
N LYS A 17 1.39 -10.62 -2.81
CA LYS A 17 1.72 -9.22 -2.50
C LYS A 17 3.21 -9.04 -2.17
N GLY A 18 3.81 -9.99 -1.43
CA GLY A 18 5.26 -10.02 -1.23
C GLY A 18 6.03 -10.17 -2.53
N GLY A 19 5.54 -11.03 -3.43
CA GLY A 19 6.09 -11.21 -4.77
C GLY A 19 6.06 -9.92 -5.60
N VAL A 20 4.97 -9.17 -5.58
CA VAL A 20 4.87 -7.86 -6.27
C VAL A 20 5.89 -6.87 -5.71
N ALA A 21 6.11 -6.82 -4.40
CA ALA A 21 7.10 -5.94 -3.80
C ALA A 21 8.51 -6.29 -4.25
N GLN A 22 8.87 -7.57 -4.32
CA GLN A 22 10.18 -8.01 -4.80
C GLN A 22 10.34 -7.81 -6.31
N LEU A 23 9.28 -8.06 -7.09
CA LEU A 23 9.28 -7.80 -8.53
C LEU A 23 9.51 -6.31 -8.82
N THR A 24 8.90 -5.41 -8.05
CA THR A 24 9.11 -3.96 -8.14
C THR A 24 10.59 -3.62 -8.03
N LYS A 25 11.28 -4.19 -7.06
CA LYS A 25 12.72 -3.96 -6.85
C LYS A 25 13.56 -4.55 -7.99
N ALA A 26 13.25 -5.76 -8.43
CA ALA A 26 13.98 -6.41 -9.51
C ALA A 26 13.89 -5.61 -10.82
N LEU A 27 12.67 -5.19 -11.20
CA LEU A 27 12.45 -4.41 -12.41
C LEU A 27 13.06 -2.99 -12.31
N ALA A 28 13.04 -2.38 -11.13
CA ALA A 28 13.69 -1.10 -10.91
C ALA A 28 15.21 -1.21 -11.18
N ASN A 29 15.85 -2.28 -10.71
CA ASN A 29 17.27 -2.52 -10.96
C ASN A 29 17.57 -2.69 -12.46
N GLU A 30 16.71 -3.38 -13.20
CA GLU A 30 16.93 -3.59 -14.63
C GLU A 30 16.68 -2.34 -15.47
N TRP A 31 15.68 -1.53 -15.09
CA TRP A 31 15.14 -0.52 -16.01
C TRP A 31 15.42 0.93 -15.62
N ALA A 32 15.87 1.19 -14.41
CA ALA A 32 16.17 2.57 -13.97
C ALA A 32 17.19 3.26 -14.90
N GLY A 33 18.22 2.54 -15.34
CA GLY A 33 19.21 3.09 -16.30
C GLY A 33 18.66 3.39 -17.69
N ARG A 34 17.45 2.90 -17.99
CA ARG A 34 16.72 3.18 -19.25
C ARG A 34 15.66 4.25 -19.06
N ASN A 35 15.70 4.99 -17.96
CA ASN A 35 14.70 5.99 -17.59
C ASN A 35 13.28 5.42 -17.44
N VAL A 36 13.17 4.19 -16.98
CA VAL A 36 11.90 3.56 -16.62
C VAL A 36 11.86 3.38 -15.12
N HIS A 37 10.94 4.07 -14.47
CA HIS A 37 10.81 4.07 -13.01
C HIS A 37 9.77 3.06 -12.58
N VAL A 38 10.16 2.11 -11.74
CA VAL A 38 9.27 1.06 -11.23
C VAL A 38 9.16 1.21 -9.72
N ASN A 39 7.97 1.55 -9.27
CA ASN A 39 7.63 1.74 -7.85
C ASN A 39 6.28 1.09 -7.56
N ALA A 40 5.97 0.90 -6.30
CA ALA A 40 4.70 0.37 -5.85
C ALA A 40 4.10 1.26 -4.76
N ILE A 41 2.78 1.20 -4.62
CA ILE A 41 2.08 1.81 -3.50
C ILE A 41 1.50 0.68 -2.65
N ALA A 42 1.71 0.76 -1.34
CA ALA A 42 1.15 -0.18 -0.36
C ALA A 42 0.06 0.53 0.45
N PRO A 43 -1.21 0.38 0.07
CA PRO A 43 -2.32 1.00 0.79
C PRO A 43 -2.59 0.29 2.10
N GLY A 44 -3.04 1.06 3.09
CA GLY A 44 -3.62 0.55 4.32
C GLY A 44 -5.10 0.20 4.16
N TYR A 45 -5.88 0.53 5.17
CA TYR A 45 -7.32 0.32 5.16
C TYR A 45 -8.03 1.51 4.49
N PHE A 46 -8.56 1.27 3.31
CA PHE A 46 -9.28 2.25 2.49
C PHE A 46 -10.76 1.91 2.38
N SER A 47 -11.58 2.96 2.35
CA SER A 47 -13.02 2.88 2.18
C SER A 47 -13.34 2.59 0.71
N THR A 48 -13.40 1.30 0.37
CA THR A 48 -13.69 0.81 -0.99
C THR A 48 -14.75 -0.29 -0.93
N THR A 49 -15.21 -0.73 -2.09
CA THR A 49 -16.15 -1.86 -2.20
C THR A 49 -15.59 -3.13 -1.54
N ASN A 50 -14.29 -3.38 -1.67
CA ASN A 50 -13.64 -4.56 -1.09
C ASN A 50 -13.61 -4.56 0.44
N THR A 51 -13.73 -3.40 1.09
CA THR A 51 -13.72 -3.26 2.55
C THR A 51 -15.10 -3.00 3.15
N GLU A 52 -16.15 -3.00 2.33
CA GLU A 52 -17.51 -2.69 2.76
C GLU A 52 -18.00 -3.63 3.87
N ALA A 53 -17.74 -4.93 3.76
CA ALA A 53 -18.10 -5.91 4.79
C ALA A 53 -17.39 -5.66 6.12
N LEU A 54 -16.12 -5.25 6.09
CA LEU A 54 -15.34 -4.93 7.29
C LEU A 54 -15.88 -3.67 7.97
N ARG A 55 -16.24 -2.64 7.18
CA ARG A 55 -16.79 -1.39 7.71
C ARG A 55 -18.20 -1.57 8.25
N GLY A 56 -18.97 -2.51 7.69
CA GLY A 56 -20.31 -2.86 8.14
C GLY A 56 -20.35 -3.72 9.42
N ASP A 57 -19.24 -4.34 9.79
CA ASP A 57 -19.10 -5.08 11.05
C ASP A 57 -18.57 -4.12 12.13
N ALA A 58 -19.44 -3.71 13.05
CA ALA A 58 -19.13 -2.69 14.05
C ALA A 58 -17.91 -3.04 14.93
N ALA A 59 -17.78 -4.30 15.34
CA ALA A 59 -16.65 -4.74 16.17
C ALA A 59 -15.34 -4.71 15.40
N ARG A 60 -15.33 -5.18 14.16
CA ARG A 60 -14.14 -5.17 13.30
C ARG A 60 -13.76 -3.76 12.88
N ASN A 61 -14.74 -2.94 12.51
CA ASN A 61 -14.50 -1.54 12.19
C ASN A 61 -13.84 -0.78 13.34
N LYS A 62 -14.36 -0.96 14.55
CA LYS A 62 -13.77 -0.37 15.76
C LYS A 62 -12.34 -0.82 15.98
N SER A 63 -12.10 -2.13 15.93
CA SER A 63 -10.76 -2.71 16.12
C SER A 63 -9.74 -2.19 15.10
N ILE A 64 -10.15 -2.02 13.85
CA ILE A 64 -9.31 -1.47 12.79
C ILE A 64 -9.02 0.01 13.05
N LEU A 65 -10.05 0.81 13.34
CA LEU A 65 -9.91 2.25 13.60
C LEU A 65 -9.00 2.55 14.79
N GLU A 66 -9.12 1.78 15.87
CA GLU A 66 -8.28 1.94 17.06
C GLU A 66 -6.79 1.73 16.77
N ARG A 67 -6.48 0.98 15.72
CA ARG A 67 -5.10 0.71 15.32
C ARG A 67 -4.54 1.68 14.29
N ILE A 68 -5.39 2.45 13.60
CA ILE A 68 -4.93 3.46 12.65
C ILE A 68 -4.61 4.76 13.38
N PRO A 69 -3.35 5.22 13.43
CA PRO A 69 -3.00 6.48 14.10
C PRO A 69 -3.76 7.69 13.59
N ALA A 70 -4.05 7.75 12.28
CA ALA A 70 -4.86 8.82 11.68
C ALA A 70 -6.33 8.82 12.15
N GLY A 71 -6.80 7.76 12.81
CA GLY A 71 -8.14 7.68 13.40
C GLY A 71 -9.28 7.55 12.39
N ARG A 72 -8.98 7.27 11.13
CA ARG A 72 -9.98 7.13 10.07
C ARG A 72 -9.55 6.13 9.01
N TRP A 73 -10.52 5.63 8.26
CA TRP A 73 -10.25 4.92 7.00
C TRP A 73 -9.65 5.89 5.97
N GLY A 74 -8.78 5.39 5.11
CA GLY A 74 -8.34 6.12 3.94
C GLY A 74 -9.46 6.22 2.91
N GLU A 75 -9.52 7.34 2.21
CA GLU A 75 -10.41 7.54 1.08
C GLU A 75 -9.61 7.42 -0.24
N PRO A 76 -10.25 7.09 -1.37
CA PRO A 76 -9.55 7.00 -2.65
C PRO A 76 -8.68 8.22 -2.98
N GLU A 77 -9.13 9.41 -2.59
CA GLU A 77 -8.42 10.67 -2.78
C GLU A 77 -7.10 10.74 -2.02
N ASP A 78 -6.98 10.02 -0.91
CA ASP A 78 -5.72 9.93 -0.15
C ASP A 78 -4.61 9.20 -0.93
N MET A 79 -4.97 8.44 -1.96
CA MET A 79 -4.01 7.78 -2.87
C MET A 79 -3.57 8.67 -4.03
N ALA A 80 -4.37 9.66 -4.40
CA ALA A 80 -4.14 10.45 -5.60
C ALA A 80 -2.77 11.17 -5.56
N GLY A 81 -2.43 11.76 -4.41
CA GLY A 81 -1.14 12.44 -4.24
C GLY A 81 0.07 11.51 -4.42
N ALA A 82 0.02 10.30 -3.87
CA ALA A 82 1.07 9.31 -4.03
C ALA A 82 1.21 8.87 -5.49
N ALA A 83 0.10 8.62 -6.18
CA ALA A 83 0.10 8.23 -7.58
C ALA A 83 0.65 9.35 -8.48
N VAL A 84 0.22 10.59 -8.27
CA VAL A 84 0.72 11.75 -9.02
C VAL A 84 2.21 11.96 -8.75
N PHE A 85 2.66 11.88 -7.52
CA PHE A 85 4.08 11.98 -7.17
C PHE A 85 4.92 10.96 -7.93
N LEU A 86 4.54 9.68 -7.88
CA LEU A 86 5.28 8.60 -8.53
C LEU A 86 5.19 8.65 -10.07
N ALA A 87 4.17 9.28 -10.63
CA ALA A 87 3.99 9.45 -12.08
C ALA A 87 4.59 10.76 -12.62
N SER A 88 5.17 11.59 -11.78
CA SER A 88 5.66 12.92 -12.15
C SER A 88 7.19 13.03 -12.07
N PRO A 89 7.80 14.05 -12.68
CA PRO A 89 9.23 14.32 -12.57
C PRO A 89 9.71 14.52 -11.12
N ALA A 90 8.81 14.83 -10.18
CA ALA A 90 9.13 14.96 -8.76
C ALA A 90 9.72 13.69 -8.15
N SER A 91 9.47 12.52 -8.77
CA SER A 91 9.97 11.21 -8.34
C SER A 91 11.04 10.61 -9.25
N ASP A 92 11.69 11.42 -10.11
CA ASP A 92 12.65 10.92 -11.11
C ASP A 92 13.83 10.12 -10.51
N TYR A 93 14.16 10.36 -9.26
CA TYR A 93 15.21 9.60 -8.56
C TYR A 93 14.69 8.52 -7.63
N VAL A 94 13.38 8.24 -7.67
CA VAL A 94 12.72 7.20 -6.87
C VAL A 94 12.54 5.95 -7.72
N ASN A 95 13.21 4.86 -7.35
CA ASN A 95 13.15 3.58 -8.06
C ASN A 95 13.16 2.42 -7.06
N GLY A 96 12.29 1.45 -7.27
CA GLY A 96 12.19 0.27 -6.43
C GLY A 96 11.53 0.52 -5.06
N GLU A 97 10.92 1.68 -4.89
CA GLU A 97 10.26 2.05 -3.64
C GLU A 97 8.88 1.39 -3.52
N VAL A 98 8.53 1.02 -2.30
CA VAL A 98 7.17 0.62 -1.92
C VAL A 98 6.63 1.66 -0.97
N LEU A 99 5.97 2.66 -1.53
CA LEU A 99 5.43 3.80 -0.78
C LEU A 99 4.20 3.39 0.02
N VAL A 100 4.30 3.46 1.34
CA VAL A 100 3.20 3.12 2.25
C VAL A 100 2.26 4.31 2.41
N VAL A 101 0.96 4.07 2.19
CA VAL A 101 -0.12 5.06 2.39
C VAL A 101 -1.19 4.40 3.25
N ASP A 102 -1.09 4.52 4.58
CA ASP A 102 -1.83 3.67 5.51
C ASP A 102 -2.33 4.37 6.78
N GLY A 103 -2.24 5.68 6.85
CA GLY A 103 -2.63 6.44 8.03
C GLY A 103 -1.78 6.15 9.28
N GLY A 104 -0.58 5.58 9.10
CA GLY A 104 0.35 5.26 10.18
C GLY A 104 0.24 3.82 10.70
N TRP A 105 -0.55 2.95 10.09
CA TRP A 105 -0.72 1.55 10.52
C TRP A 105 0.61 0.82 10.73
N MET A 106 1.55 0.98 9.80
CA MET A 106 2.86 0.30 9.85
C MET A 106 3.86 0.97 10.78
N ALA A 107 3.59 2.19 11.21
CA ALA A 107 4.47 2.94 12.12
C ALA A 107 4.30 2.55 13.59
N ARG A 108 3.33 1.68 13.91
CA ARG A 108 2.90 1.36 15.28
C ARG A 108 3.12 -0.11 15.64
#